data_bb080c7de6ae537c15d711315c31b909
#
_entry.id   bb080c7de6ae537c15d711315c31b909
#
_cell.length_a   1.000
_cell.length_b   1.000
_cell.length_c   1.000
_cell.angle_alpha   90.00
_cell.angle_beta   90.00
_cell.angle_gamma   90.00
#
_symmetry.space_group_name_H-M   'P 1'
#
loop_
_entity.id
_entity.type
_entity.pdbx_description
1 polymer ?
#
loop_
_entity_poly.entity_id
_entity_poly.type
_entity_poly.pdbx_seq_one_letter_code
_entity_poly.pdbx_strand_id
1 'polypeptide(L)'
;MNAVAHPDARPDLHRPGVGAVLVSTWRVGTPERQRAAVEAVRTAWESREWPDLGLLSYSVLIGTDGDTLLHYSQWTEQQAYDDFVRTYRDDRNAEIDAAVPGIERVELRRYGPIHRSTVRRATATGELPGVVVVAEADFEGAGAGHREEWVDAVLTALDEDAATRPGSGGIGAHFHLTVEGDRVLNYAEWESERAHEEWSADGARLSEAWKRVHHHPGLVRSRVRRYAPALSLSAGA
;
A
#
# COMPACT_ATOMS: atom_id res chain seq x y z
N MET A 1 10.42 -20.80 12.20
CA MET A 1 10.31 -19.52 12.92
C MET A 1 8.85 -19.11 12.94
N ASN A 2 8.34 -18.52 14.04
CA ASN A 2 6.94 -18.08 14.10
C ASN A 2 6.80 -16.66 13.55
N ALA A 3 5.58 -16.30 13.16
CA ALA A 3 5.25 -14.92 12.83
C ALA A 3 5.32 -14.03 14.08
N VAL A 4 5.85 -12.82 13.93
CA VAL A 4 5.88 -11.80 14.99
C VAL A 4 5.18 -10.53 14.48
N ALA A 5 4.25 -10.03 15.29
CA ALA A 5 3.56 -8.77 15.01
C ALA A 5 4.42 -7.57 15.42
N HIS A 6 4.50 -6.59 14.54
CA HIS A 6 5.18 -5.31 14.80
C HIS A 6 4.23 -4.37 15.56
N PRO A 7 4.70 -3.68 16.61
CA PRO A 7 3.83 -2.87 17.48
C PRO A 7 3.20 -1.66 16.78
N ASP A 8 3.85 -1.12 15.75
CA ASP A 8 3.35 -0.01 14.95
C ASP A 8 2.43 -0.43 13.78
N ALA A 9 2.23 -1.75 13.61
CA ALA A 9 1.36 -2.36 12.60
C ALA A 9 1.62 -1.91 11.15
N ARG A 10 2.83 -1.45 10.83
CA ARG A 10 3.18 -0.92 9.50
C ARG A 10 4.28 -1.72 8.81
N PRO A 11 4.26 -1.77 7.46
CA PRO A 11 5.40 -2.31 6.72
C PRO A 11 6.64 -1.42 6.89
N ASP A 12 7.81 -2.04 7.00
CA ASP A 12 9.07 -1.35 6.74
C ASP A 12 9.23 -1.20 5.22
N LEU A 13 8.88 -0.02 4.70
CA LEU A 13 8.87 0.25 3.25
C LEU A 13 10.26 0.17 2.62
N HIS A 14 11.31 0.41 3.41
CA HIS A 14 12.71 0.37 2.96
C HIS A 14 13.44 -0.91 3.39
N ARG A 15 12.70 -1.96 3.73
CA ARG A 15 13.26 -3.26 4.13
C ARG A 15 14.26 -3.75 3.09
N PRO A 16 15.48 -4.15 3.51
CA PRO A 16 16.48 -4.72 2.60
C PRO A 16 16.01 -6.03 1.97
N GLY A 17 16.44 -6.29 0.75
CA GLY A 17 16.19 -7.56 0.05
C GLY A 17 14.82 -7.68 -0.61
N VAL A 18 13.99 -6.63 -0.59
CA VAL A 18 12.71 -6.63 -1.31
C VAL A 18 12.96 -6.57 -2.81
N GLY A 19 12.56 -7.64 -3.53
CA GLY A 19 12.55 -7.70 -4.99
C GLY A 19 11.15 -7.70 -5.61
N ALA A 20 10.10 -7.97 -4.78
CA ALA A 20 8.72 -7.92 -5.21
C ALA A 20 7.79 -7.44 -4.10
N VAL A 21 6.73 -6.73 -4.49
CA VAL A 21 5.65 -6.29 -3.62
C VAL A 21 4.32 -6.76 -4.20
N LEU A 22 3.48 -7.36 -3.36
CA LEU A 22 2.14 -7.76 -3.75
C LEU A 22 1.12 -6.98 -2.94
N VAL A 23 0.18 -6.40 -3.66
CA VAL A 23 -0.92 -5.63 -3.05
C VAL A 23 -2.23 -6.26 -3.44
N SER A 24 -3.05 -6.59 -2.46
CA SER A 24 -4.39 -7.11 -2.71
C SER A 24 -5.45 -6.34 -1.91
N THR A 25 -6.64 -6.22 -2.51
CA THR A 25 -7.80 -5.59 -1.88
C THR A 25 -8.86 -6.63 -1.62
N TRP A 26 -9.36 -6.67 -0.36
CA TRP A 26 -10.51 -7.46 0.02
C TRP A 26 -11.67 -6.55 0.39
N ARG A 27 -12.89 -7.04 0.17
CA ARG A 27 -14.12 -6.44 0.69
C ARG A 27 -14.72 -7.35 1.75
N VAL A 28 -15.09 -6.77 2.87
CA VAL A 28 -15.60 -7.53 4.02
C VAL A 28 -16.95 -7.02 4.51
N GLY A 29 -17.41 -5.86 4.05
CA GLY A 29 -18.79 -5.38 4.17
C GLY A 29 -19.06 -4.42 5.33
N THR A 30 -18.38 -4.51 6.48
CA THR A 30 -18.61 -3.62 7.64
C THR A 30 -17.35 -3.39 8.47
N PRO A 31 -17.30 -2.31 9.28
CA PRO A 31 -16.16 -2.04 10.17
C PRO A 31 -15.92 -3.16 11.20
N GLU A 32 -16.98 -3.81 11.68
CA GLU A 32 -16.84 -4.95 12.60
C GLU A 32 -16.16 -6.12 11.91
N ARG A 33 -16.55 -6.39 10.67
CA ARG A 33 -15.97 -7.47 9.85
C ARG A 33 -14.54 -7.15 9.44
N GLN A 34 -14.20 -5.87 9.19
CA GLN A 34 -12.81 -5.46 8.99
C GLN A 34 -11.93 -5.89 10.17
N ARG A 35 -12.34 -5.54 11.40
CA ARG A 35 -11.62 -5.93 12.63
C ARG A 35 -11.55 -7.45 12.81
N ALA A 36 -12.66 -8.15 12.59
CA ALA A 36 -12.71 -9.60 12.67
C ALA A 36 -11.78 -10.26 11.62
N ALA A 37 -11.72 -9.74 10.40
CA ALA A 37 -10.85 -10.28 9.35
C ALA A 37 -9.36 -10.02 9.65
N VAL A 38 -9.00 -8.86 10.20
CA VAL A 38 -7.63 -8.59 10.66
C VAL A 38 -7.21 -9.58 11.75
N GLU A 39 -8.10 -9.86 12.72
CA GLU A 39 -7.82 -10.83 13.79
C GLU A 39 -7.74 -12.26 13.26
N ALA A 40 -8.61 -12.63 12.32
CA ALA A 40 -8.53 -13.94 11.67
C ALA A 40 -7.23 -14.11 10.88
N VAL A 41 -6.76 -13.06 10.18
CA VAL A 41 -5.45 -13.05 9.53
C VAL A 41 -4.34 -13.22 10.57
N ARG A 42 -4.35 -12.45 11.66
CA ARG A 42 -3.36 -12.58 12.74
C ARG A 42 -3.29 -14.02 13.23
N THR A 43 -4.43 -14.60 13.61
CA THR A 43 -4.52 -15.96 14.12
C THR A 43 -3.97 -16.98 13.12
N ALA A 44 -4.40 -16.91 11.85
CA ALA A 44 -3.97 -17.84 10.80
C ALA A 44 -2.46 -17.77 10.50
N TRP A 45 -1.82 -16.64 10.79
CA TRP A 45 -0.38 -16.48 10.59
C TRP A 45 0.43 -16.85 11.85
N GLU A 46 -0.03 -16.47 13.03
CA GLU A 46 0.67 -16.73 14.29
C GLU A 46 0.55 -18.19 14.75
N SER A 47 -0.51 -18.91 14.33
CA SER A 47 -0.71 -20.34 14.62
C SER A 47 0.23 -21.28 13.87
N ARG A 48 1.01 -20.77 12.92
CA ARG A 48 1.86 -21.56 12.01
C ARG A 48 3.25 -20.99 11.91
N GLU A 49 4.17 -21.80 11.44
CA GLU A 49 5.50 -21.33 11.09
C GLU A 49 5.45 -20.31 9.93
N TRP A 50 6.32 -19.30 10.02
CA TRP A 50 6.56 -18.37 8.92
C TRP A 50 7.08 -19.13 7.71
N PRO A 51 6.53 -18.88 6.49
CA PRO A 51 6.98 -19.58 5.29
C PRO A 51 8.44 -19.26 4.96
N ASP A 52 9.26 -20.29 4.83
CA ASP A 52 10.65 -20.18 4.39
C ASP A 52 10.72 -20.18 2.86
N LEU A 53 10.05 -19.21 2.23
CA LEU A 53 9.95 -19.05 0.78
C LEU A 53 10.20 -17.60 0.36
N GLY A 54 10.97 -16.84 1.12
CA GLY A 54 11.31 -15.47 0.74
C GLY A 54 10.21 -14.43 1.01
N LEU A 55 9.18 -14.75 1.82
CA LEU A 55 8.27 -13.75 2.38
C LEU A 55 9.01 -12.95 3.46
N LEU A 56 9.14 -11.66 3.28
CA LEU A 56 9.85 -10.75 4.19
C LEU A 56 8.93 -10.08 5.21
N SER A 57 7.73 -9.67 4.76
CA SER A 57 6.70 -9.10 5.63
C SER A 57 5.31 -9.21 5.01
N TYR A 58 4.31 -9.17 5.87
CA TYR A 58 2.90 -9.17 5.49
C TYR A 58 2.12 -8.20 6.36
N SER A 59 1.51 -7.19 5.75
CA SER A 59 0.78 -6.13 6.44
C SER A 59 -0.66 -6.04 5.96
N VAL A 60 -1.56 -5.68 6.87
CA VAL A 60 -2.98 -5.43 6.60
C VAL A 60 -3.32 -4.04 7.09
N LEU A 61 -3.97 -3.28 6.23
CA LEU A 61 -4.48 -1.95 6.52
C LEU A 61 -6.00 -1.94 6.37
N ILE A 62 -6.70 -1.26 7.28
CA ILE A 62 -8.15 -1.13 7.29
C ILE A 62 -8.55 0.12 6.50
N GLY A 63 -9.42 -0.05 5.49
CA GLY A 63 -9.99 1.07 4.75
C GLY A 63 -10.90 1.94 5.63
N THR A 64 -10.77 3.27 5.50
CA THR A 64 -11.64 4.23 6.23
C THR A 64 -13.08 4.24 5.68
N ASP A 65 -13.31 3.53 4.57
CA ASP A 65 -14.63 3.31 3.96
C ASP A 65 -15.54 2.34 4.76
N GLY A 66 -14.98 1.64 5.76
CA GLY A 66 -15.72 0.67 6.56
C GLY A 66 -15.99 -0.68 5.88
N ASP A 67 -15.42 -0.92 4.68
CA ASP A 67 -15.67 -2.11 3.86
C ASP A 67 -14.38 -2.83 3.45
N THR A 68 -13.32 -2.08 3.11
CA THR A 68 -12.14 -2.67 2.46
C THR A 68 -10.98 -2.94 3.41
N LEU A 69 -10.18 -3.96 3.07
CA LEU A 69 -8.85 -4.21 3.60
C LEU A 69 -7.84 -4.13 2.45
N LEU A 70 -6.69 -3.53 2.73
CA LEU A 70 -5.52 -3.59 1.85
C LEU A 70 -4.48 -4.50 2.48
N HIS A 71 -4.02 -5.48 1.72
CA HIS A 71 -2.91 -6.35 2.08
C HIS A 71 -1.68 -5.90 1.29
N TYR A 72 -0.58 -5.69 1.99
CA TYR A 72 0.70 -5.31 1.41
C TYR A 72 1.77 -6.29 1.90
N SER A 73 2.36 -7.04 0.98
CA SER A 73 3.38 -8.02 1.31
C SER A 73 4.66 -7.81 0.52
N GLN A 74 5.79 -8.01 1.19
CA GLN A 74 7.14 -7.85 0.64
C GLN A 74 7.80 -9.21 0.50
N TRP A 75 8.42 -9.45 -0.65
CA TRP A 75 9.02 -10.72 -1.05
C TRP A 75 10.41 -10.49 -1.60
N THR A 76 11.25 -11.53 -1.51
CA THR A 76 12.57 -11.50 -2.14
C THR A 76 12.47 -11.41 -3.67
N GLU A 77 11.45 -12.05 -4.25
CA GLU A 77 11.20 -12.07 -5.71
C GLU A 77 9.76 -12.52 -6.02
N GLN A 78 9.31 -12.35 -7.26
CA GLN A 78 7.95 -12.74 -7.69
C GLN A 78 7.74 -14.26 -7.58
N GLN A 79 8.76 -15.07 -7.89
CA GLN A 79 8.67 -16.52 -7.82
C GLN A 79 8.39 -17.03 -6.41
N ALA A 80 8.95 -16.39 -5.40
CA ALA A 80 8.71 -16.71 -3.98
C ALA A 80 7.21 -16.65 -3.62
N TYR A 81 6.49 -15.68 -4.15
CA TYR A 81 5.04 -15.61 -4.00
C TYR A 81 4.31 -16.75 -4.72
N ASP A 82 4.71 -17.09 -5.94
CA ASP A 82 4.09 -18.19 -6.68
C ASP A 82 4.29 -19.54 -5.96
N ASP A 83 5.44 -19.74 -5.33
CA ASP A 83 5.72 -20.91 -4.49
C ASP A 83 4.86 -20.94 -3.23
N PHE A 84 4.69 -19.78 -2.57
CA PHE A 84 3.78 -19.64 -1.44
C PHE A 84 2.32 -19.96 -1.81
N VAL A 85 1.85 -19.51 -2.96
CA VAL A 85 0.49 -19.80 -3.45
C VAL A 85 0.27 -21.30 -3.59
N ARG A 86 1.26 -22.01 -4.12
CA ARG A 86 1.15 -23.48 -4.32
C ARG A 86 1.21 -24.29 -3.03
N THR A 87 1.83 -23.75 -1.98
CA THR A 87 2.18 -24.54 -0.79
C THR A 87 1.40 -24.15 0.48
N TYR A 88 1.14 -22.86 0.69
CA TYR A 88 0.71 -22.36 2.00
C TYR A 88 -0.55 -21.50 2.00
N ARG A 89 -0.91 -20.90 0.87
CA ARG A 89 -1.97 -19.86 0.82
C ARG A 89 -3.35 -20.42 1.14
N ASP A 90 -3.67 -21.58 0.55
CA ASP A 90 -5.05 -22.07 0.57
C ASP A 90 -5.49 -22.49 1.98
N ASP A 91 -4.62 -23.09 2.77
CA ASP A 91 -4.91 -23.46 4.17
C ASP A 91 -5.16 -22.20 5.03
N ARG A 92 -4.34 -21.14 4.85
CA ARG A 92 -4.53 -19.88 5.57
C ARG A 92 -5.82 -19.18 5.17
N ASN A 93 -6.12 -19.18 3.88
CA ASN A 93 -7.36 -18.60 3.38
C ASN A 93 -8.59 -19.35 3.88
N ALA A 94 -8.55 -20.68 3.91
CA ALA A 94 -9.66 -21.50 4.43
C ALA A 94 -9.96 -21.20 5.90
N GLU A 95 -8.93 -21.01 6.72
CA GLU A 95 -9.08 -20.65 8.13
C GLU A 95 -9.68 -19.24 8.31
N ILE A 96 -9.19 -18.27 7.53
CA ILE A 96 -9.70 -16.89 7.53
C ILE A 96 -11.17 -16.87 7.07
N ASP A 97 -11.50 -17.58 5.99
CA ASP A 97 -12.86 -17.67 5.44
C ASP A 97 -13.84 -18.39 6.38
N ALA A 98 -13.35 -19.35 7.14
CA ALA A 98 -14.15 -20.02 8.18
C ALA A 98 -14.48 -19.05 9.35
N ALA A 99 -13.52 -18.22 9.74
CA ALA A 99 -13.71 -17.22 10.80
C ALA A 99 -14.59 -16.03 10.35
N VAL A 100 -14.45 -15.59 9.09
CA VAL A 100 -15.20 -14.47 8.52
C VAL A 100 -15.76 -14.85 7.13
N PRO A 101 -16.88 -15.58 7.05
CA PRO A 101 -17.45 -16.03 5.81
C PRO A 101 -17.84 -14.87 4.87
N GLY A 102 -17.67 -15.05 3.56
CA GLY A 102 -18.11 -14.09 2.54
C GLY A 102 -17.12 -12.93 2.31
N ILE A 103 -15.85 -13.12 2.59
CA ILE A 103 -14.78 -12.21 2.14
C ILE A 103 -14.69 -12.26 0.62
N GLU A 104 -14.77 -11.10 -0.04
CA GLU A 104 -14.54 -10.95 -1.48
C GLU A 104 -13.10 -10.50 -1.73
N ARG A 105 -12.32 -11.31 -2.44
CA ARG A 105 -10.97 -10.96 -2.88
C ARG A 105 -11.06 -10.26 -4.23
N VAL A 106 -11.04 -8.91 -4.19
CA VAL A 106 -11.37 -8.06 -5.34
C VAL A 106 -10.25 -8.02 -6.36
N GLU A 107 -9.02 -7.82 -5.90
CA GLU A 107 -7.86 -7.64 -6.77
C GLU A 107 -6.58 -8.09 -6.09
N LEU A 108 -5.65 -8.62 -6.87
CA LEU A 108 -4.25 -8.81 -6.51
C LEU A 108 -3.40 -8.26 -7.64
N ARG A 109 -2.43 -7.42 -7.29
CA ARG A 109 -1.47 -6.86 -8.24
C ARG A 109 -0.03 -7.10 -7.80
N ARG A 110 0.83 -7.30 -8.79
CA ARG A 110 2.27 -7.52 -8.63
C ARG A 110 3.04 -6.25 -8.96
N TYR A 111 3.86 -5.83 -8.03
CA TYR A 111 4.69 -4.64 -8.18
C TYR A 111 6.17 -5.00 -8.01
N GLY A 112 7.03 -4.18 -8.61
CA GLY A 112 8.45 -4.13 -8.26
C GLY A 112 8.66 -3.51 -6.87
N PRO A 113 9.90 -3.49 -6.39
CA PRO A 113 10.27 -2.71 -5.20
C PRO A 113 9.94 -1.23 -5.40
N ILE A 114 10.17 -0.40 -4.38
CA ILE A 114 9.99 1.06 -4.50
C ILE A 114 10.85 1.57 -5.67
N HIS A 115 10.18 2.16 -6.67
CA HIS A 115 10.82 2.78 -7.82
C HIS A 115 11.36 4.17 -7.47
N ARG A 116 10.54 5.00 -6.84
CA ARG A 116 10.90 6.35 -6.36
C ARG A 116 10.25 6.61 -5.00
N SER A 117 10.92 7.43 -4.21
CA SER A 117 10.42 7.80 -2.88
C SER A 117 10.78 9.25 -2.59
N THR A 118 9.89 9.96 -1.89
CA THR A 118 10.18 11.24 -1.27
C THR A 118 9.71 11.22 0.18
N VAL A 119 10.53 11.72 1.08
CA VAL A 119 10.21 11.90 2.50
C VAL A 119 10.35 13.37 2.81
N ARG A 120 9.25 14.04 3.14
CA ARG A 120 9.20 15.50 3.31
C ARG A 120 9.42 15.95 4.73
N ARG A 121 9.02 15.12 5.65
CA ARG A 121 9.25 15.34 7.07
C ARG A 121 10.21 14.27 7.54
N ALA A 122 11.44 14.67 7.83
CA ALA A 122 12.26 13.86 8.71
C ALA A 122 11.46 13.80 10.02
N THR A 123 10.90 12.63 10.33
CA THR A 123 10.24 12.41 11.63
C THR A 123 11.32 12.40 12.70
N ALA A 124 11.86 13.59 13.00
CA ALA A 124 12.81 13.80 14.08
C ALA A 124 12.23 13.36 15.43
N THR A 125 10.93 13.09 15.47
CA THR A 125 10.16 12.70 16.65
C THR A 125 9.66 11.25 16.62
N GLY A 126 9.90 10.48 15.55
CA GLY A 126 9.39 9.12 15.45
C GLY A 126 7.84 9.03 15.42
N GLU A 127 7.15 10.13 15.13
CA GLU A 127 5.70 10.12 14.99
C GLU A 127 5.28 9.22 13.82
N LEU A 128 4.37 8.31 14.13
CA LEU A 128 3.81 7.39 13.16
C LEU A 128 2.77 8.11 12.29
N PRO A 129 2.67 7.83 10.98
CA PRO A 129 1.59 8.36 10.18
C PRO A 129 0.23 7.89 10.72
N GLY A 130 -0.70 8.83 10.82
CA GLY A 130 -2.07 8.55 11.25
C GLY A 130 -2.92 7.89 10.17
N VAL A 131 -2.56 8.08 8.89
CA VAL A 131 -3.25 7.47 7.75
C VAL A 131 -2.29 7.18 6.61
N VAL A 132 -2.57 6.13 5.88
CA VAL A 132 -1.96 5.78 4.60
C VAL A 132 -2.93 6.07 3.48
N VAL A 133 -2.51 6.85 2.51
CA VAL A 133 -3.27 7.17 1.31
C VAL A 133 -2.68 6.37 0.15
N VAL A 134 -3.47 5.47 -0.40
CA VAL A 134 -3.07 4.71 -1.59
C VAL A 134 -3.71 5.36 -2.81
N ALA A 135 -2.86 5.91 -3.67
CA ALA A 135 -3.27 6.42 -4.97
C ALA A 135 -2.79 5.44 -6.06
N GLU A 136 -3.72 5.01 -6.89
CA GLU A 136 -3.46 4.14 -8.03
C GLU A 136 -3.74 4.90 -9.33
N ALA A 137 -2.83 4.82 -10.28
CA ALA A 137 -2.96 5.39 -11.62
C ALA A 137 -2.82 4.27 -12.66
N ASP A 138 -3.87 4.08 -13.46
CA ASP A 138 -3.93 3.10 -14.54
C ASP A 138 -3.57 3.77 -15.87
N PHE A 139 -2.76 3.08 -16.69
CA PHE A 139 -2.25 3.59 -17.97
C PHE A 139 -2.66 2.70 -19.14
N GLU A 140 -2.89 3.30 -20.31
CA GLU A 140 -3.10 2.58 -21.56
C GLU A 140 -1.78 1.99 -22.07
N GLY A 141 -1.76 0.65 -22.25
CA GLY A 141 -0.64 -0.08 -22.82
C GLY A 141 0.59 -0.14 -21.90
N ALA A 142 1.42 -1.16 -22.11
CA ALA A 142 2.74 -1.25 -21.48
C ALA A 142 3.77 -0.31 -22.16
N GLY A 143 3.32 0.88 -22.58
CA GLY A 143 4.14 1.87 -23.30
C GLY A 143 5.27 2.39 -22.44
N ALA A 144 6.47 2.35 -22.98
CA ALA A 144 7.69 2.77 -22.31
C ALA A 144 7.58 4.24 -21.85
N GLY A 145 7.80 4.47 -20.57
CA GLY A 145 8.09 5.78 -20.03
C GLY A 145 6.90 6.52 -19.37
N HIS A 146 5.66 6.29 -19.78
CA HIS A 146 4.51 7.08 -19.25
C HIS A 146 4.32 6.99 -17.74
N ARG A 147 4.57 5.84 -17.14
CA ARG A 147 4.43 5.64 -15.69
C ARG A 147 5.52 6.38 -14.93
N GLU A 148 6.75 6.24 -15.41
CA GLU A 148 7.93 6.90 -14.85
C GLU A 148 7.81 8.43 -15.00
N GLU A 149 7.39 8.92 -16.17
CA GLU A 149 7.12 10.32 -16.45
C GLU A 149 6.00 10.86 -15.55
N TRP A 150 4.94 10.06 -15.33
CA TRP A 150 3.87 10.43 -14.41
C TRP A 150 4.36 10.51 -12.97
N VAL A 151 5.19 9.57 -12.51
CA VAL A 151 5.81 9.64 -11.18
C VAL A 151 6.64 10.90 -11.03
N ASP A 152 7.45 11.27 -12.03
CA ASP A 152 8.25 12.49 -12.02
C ASP A 152 7.36 13.76 -12.01
N ALA A 153 6.23 13.74 -12.73
CA ALA A 153 5.25 14.83 -12.68
C ALA A 153 4.61 14.97 -11.30
N VAL A 154 4.26 13.85 -10.64
CA VAL A 154 3.74 13.87 -9.26
C VAL A 154 4.78 14.40 -8.29
N LEU A 155 6.03 13.95 -8.37
CA LEU A 155 7.12 14.44 -7.51
C LEU A 155 7.32 15.95 -7.69
N THR A 156 7.31 16.43 -8.91
CA THR A 156 7.38 17.88 -9.22
C THR A 156 6.22 18.65 -8.59
N ALA A 157 4.99 18.16 -8.74
CA ALA A 157 3.80 18.79 -8.16
C ALA A 157 3.85 18.80 -6.62
N LEU A 158 4.31 17.72 -6.04
CA LEU A 158 4.53 17.62 -4.61
C LEU A 158 5.61 18.60 -4.12
N ASP A 159 6.69 18.83 -4.86
CA ASP A 159 7.76 19.78 -4.50
C ASP A 159 7.28 21.24 -4.60
N GLU A 160 6.49 21.57 -5.62
CA GLU A 160 5.83 22.88 -5.73
C GLU A 160 4.87 23.12 -4.54
N ASP A 161 4.10 22.10 -4.14
CA ASP A 161 3.22 22.17 -2.97
C ASP A 161 4.00 22.41 -1.67
N ALA A 162 5.11 21.72 -1.47
CA ALA A 162 5.93 21.91 -0.27
C ALA A 162 6.51 23.32 -0.18
N ALA A 163 6.87 23.90 -1.32
CA ALA A 163 7.39 25.26 -1.38
C ALA A 163 6.30 26.32 -1.13
N THR A 164 5.07 26.07 -1.58
CA THR A 164 3.97 27.04 -1.52
C THR A 164 3.09 26.88 -0.28
N ARG A 165 3.03 25.66 0.27
CA ARG A 165 2.17 25.28 1.41
C ARG A 165 2.92 24.38 2.40
N PRO A 166 3.93 24.92 3.10
CA PRO A 166 4.65 24.15 4.09
C PRO A 166 3.70 23.70 5.21
N GLY A 167 3.83 22.45 5.67
CA GLY A 167 3.02 21.92 6.77
C GLY A 167 1.68 21.31 6.36
N SER A 168 1.52 20.89 5.11
CA SER A 168 0.30 20.23 4.60
C SER A 168 -0.01 18.86 5.25
N GLY A 169 0.84 18.35 6.14
CA GLY A 169 0.64 17.07 6.83
C GLY A 169 1.10 15.82 6.04
N GLY A 170 1.62 15.99 4.82
CA GLY A 170 2.26 14.90 4.07
C GLY A 170 3.62 14.52 4.65
N ILE A 171 3.85 13.23 4.90
CA ILE A 171 5.09 12.70 5.48
C ILE A 171 5.98 12.12 4.40
N GLY A 172 5.46 11.23 3.58
CA GLY A 172 6.21 10.57 2.52
C GLY A 172 5.32 10.03 1.40
N ALA A 173 5.91 9.78 0.24
CA ALA A 173 5.25 9.12 -0.88
C ALA A 173 6.22 8.11 -1.50
N HIS A 174 5.74 6.88 -1.72
CA HIS A 174 6.53 5.74 -2.16
C HIS A 174 5.83 5.09 -3.36
N PHE A 175 6.50 5.10 -4.50
CA PHE A 175 5.92 4.69 -5.77
C PHE A 175 6.37 3.29 -6.15
N HIS A 176 5.42 2.45 -6.51
CA HIS A 176 5.63 1.12 -7.08
C HIS A 176 5.06 1.06 -8.49
N LEU A 177 5.75 0.38 -9.38
CA LEU A 177 5.30 0.11 -10.74
C LEU A 177 4.87 -1.35 -10.87
N THR A 178 3.71 -1.61 -11.51
CA THR A 178 3.29 -3.00 -11.79
C THR A 178 4.27 -3.68 -12.73
N VAL A 179 4.41 -4.98 -12.53
CA VAL A 179 5.20 -5.86 -13.43
C VAL A 179 4.56 -5.92 -14.81
N GLU A 180 3.22 -5.89 -14.88
CA GLU A 180 2.45 -5.89 -16.12
C GLU A 180 2.59 -4.60 -16.93
N GLY A 181 3.06 -3.53 -16.33
CA GLY A 181 3.35 -2.29 -17.04
C GLY A 181 2.15 -1.32 -17.18
N ASP A 182 1.05 -1.57 -16.50
CA ASP A 182 -0.23 -0.87 -16.68
C ASP A 182 -0.62 0.06 -15.53
N ARG A 183 0.12 0.04 -14.38
CA ARG A 183 -0.28 0.83 -13.20
C ARG A 183 0.91 1.32 -12.39
N VAL A 184 0.70 2.47 -11.74
CA VAL A 184 1.49 2.99 -10.63
C VAL A 184 0.67 2.92 -9.36
N LEU A 185 1.28 2.50 -8.25
CA LEU A 185 0.76 2.64 -6.91
C LEU A 185 1.64 3.62 -6.14
N ASN A 186 1.04 4.62 -5.54
CA ASN A 186 1.68 5.50 -4.56
C ASN A 186 1.15 5.14 -3.17
N TYR A 187 2.03 4.64 -2.32
CA TYR A 187 1.81 4.48 -0.89
C TYR A 187 2.26 5.77 -0.20
N ALA A 188 1.32 6.64 0.15
CA ALA A 188 1.61 7.93 0.74
C ALA A 188 1.24 7.96 2.22
N GLU A 189 2.18 8.43 3.05
CA GLU A 189 2.02 8.56 4.49
C GLU A 189 1.62 9.98 4.85
N TRP A 190 0.62 10.12 5.73
CA TRP A 190 0.07 11.40 6.17
C TRP A 190 -0.09 11.43 7.69
N GLU A 191 0.01 12.63 8.28
CA GLU A 191 -0.20 12.83 9.72
C GLU A 191 -1.60 12.39 10.18
N SER A 192 -2.62 12.65 9.35
CA SER A 192 -4.00 12.27 9.63
C SER A 192 -4.85 12.26 8.35
N GLU A 193 -5.99 11.59 8.42
CA GLU A 193 -7.01 11.61 7.36
C GLU A 193 -7.48 13.06 7.09
N ARG A 194 -7.70 13.83 8.14
CA ARG A 194 -8.09 15.25 8.04
C ARG A 194 -7.05 16.07 7.28
N ALA A 195 -5.77 15.91 7.56
CA ALA A 195 -4.70 16.64 6.85
C ALA A 195 -4.72 16.36 5.35
N HIS A 196 -4.92 15.07 4.97
CA HIS A 196 -5.07 14.73 3.56
C HIS A 196 -6.36 15.29 2.95
N GLU A 197 -7.48 15.32 3.68
CA GLU A 197 -8.76 15.89 3.21
C GLU A 197 -8.64 17.40 2.97
N GLU A 198 -8.08 18.12 3.91
CA GLU A 198 -7.82 19.56 3.78
C GLU A 198 -6.91 19.85 2.58
N TRP A 199 -5.81 19.10 2.43
CA TRP A 199 -4.94 19.22 1.26
C TRP A 199 -5.66 18.90 -0.06
N SER A 200 -6.53 17.88 -0.08
CA SER A 200 -7.28 17.48 -1.27
C SER A 200 -8.37 18.48 -1.65
N ALA A 201 -8.97 19.14 -0.67
CA ALA A 201 -10.03 20.13 -0.85
C ALA A 201 -9.48 21.53 -1.25
N ASP A 202 -8.30 21.86 -0.77
CA ASP A 202 -7.64 23.12 -1.07
C ASP A 202 -7.18 23.12 -2.53
N GLY A 203 -7.50 24.16 -3.30
CA GLY A 203 -7.30 24.29 -4.75
C GLY A 203 -5.91 23.95 -5.34
N ALA A 204 -5.05 23.30 -4.56
CA ALA A 204 -3.74 22.77 -4.98
C ALA A 204 -3.81 21.92 -6.25
N ARG A 205 -4.84 21.08 -6.35
CA ARG A 205 -5.09 20.25 -7.54
C ARG A 205 -5.35 21.06 -8.80
N LEU A 206 -5.50 22.39 -8.69
CA LEU A 206 -5.67 23.33 -9.79
C LEU A 206 -4.37 23.97 -10.25
N SER A 207 -3.22 23.72 -9.55
CA SER A 207 -1.92 24.21 -10.02
C SER A 207 -1.57 23.60 -11.38
N GLU A 208 -0.73 24.28 -12.15
CA GLU A 208 -0.30 23.76 -13.47
C GLU A 208 0.46 22.43 -13.34
N ALA A 209 1.19 22.21 -12.23
CA ALA A 209 1.84 20.95 -11.97
C ALA A 209 0.83 19.82 -11.78
N TRP A 210 -0.20 20.01 -10.94
CA TRP A 210 -1.24 19.00 -10.75
C TRP A 210 -2.10 18.78 -11.98
N LYS A 211 -2.34 19.83 -12.79
CA LYS A 211 -3.01 19.66 -14.09
C LYS A 211 -2.22 18.73 -15.02
N ARG A 212 -0.88 18.84 -15.06
CA ARG A 212 -0.03 17.91 -15.82
C ARG A 212 -0.16 16.48 -15.33
N VAL A 213 -0.26 16.26 -14.02
CA VAL A 213 -0.49 14.93 -13.42
C VAL A 213 -1.85 14.35 -13.86
N HIS A 214 -2.92 15.15 -13.74
CA HIS A 214 -4.28 14.69 -14.03
C HIS A 214 -4.58 14.51 -15.52
N HIS A 215 -3.90 15.24 -16.40
CA HIS A 215 -4.03 15.14 -17.85
C HIS A 215 -2.81 14.48 -18.51
N HIS A 216 -2.07 13.66 -17.74
CA HIS A 216 -0.87 13.01 -18.27
C HIS A 216 -1.24 12.08 -19.45
N PRO A 217 -0.48 12.11 -20.56
CA PRO A 217 -0.69 11.20 -21.67
C PRO A 217 -0.68 9.74 -21.22
N GLY A 218 -1.64 8.96 -21.72
CA GLY A 218 -1.78 7.54 -21.35
C GLY A 218 -2.43 7.26 -20.00
N LEU A 219 -2.70 8.26 -19.16
CA LEU A 219 -3.45 8.06 -17.92
C LEU A 219 -4.94 7.79 -18.25
N VAL A 220 -5.41 6.61 -17.89
CA VAL A 220 -6.82 6.19 -18.12
C VAL A 220 -7.69 6.53 -16.92
N ARG A 221 -7.18 6.26 -15.72
CA ARG A 221 -7.93 6.42 -14.48
C ARG A 221 -6.99 6.58 -13.30
N SER A 222 -7.42 7.37 -12.31
CA SER A 222 -6.80 7.40 -11.00
C SER A 222 -7.84 7.12 -9.91
N ARG A 223 -7.40 6.47 -8.83
CA ARG A 223 -8.20 6.15 -7.64
C ARG A 223 -7.40 6.50 -6.40
N VAL A 224 -8.07 7.03 -5.39
CA VAL A 224 -7.48 7.34 -4.10
C VAL A 224 -8.31 6.70 -3.00
N ARG A 225 -7.67 5.97 -2.10
CA ARG A 225 -8.28 5.37 -0.91
C ARG A 225 -7.43 5.63 0.30
N ARG A 226 -8.08 5.69 1.46
CA ARG A 226 -7.41 5.92 2.75
C ARG A 226 -7.50 4.68 3.61
N TYR A 227 -6.42 4.41 4.35
CA TYR A 227 -6.30 3.22 5.18
C TYR A 227 -5.60 3.55 6.49
N ALA A 228 -6.02 2.88 7.57
CA ALA A 228 -5.31 2.87 8.84
C ALA A 228 -4.47 1.59 8.95
N PRO A 229 -3.20 1.65 9.38
CA PRO A 229 -2.42 0.45 9.69
C PRO A 229 -3.11 -0.37 10.78
N ALA A 230 -3.17 -1.71 10.61
CA ALA A 230 -3.87 -2.59 11.54
C ALA A 230 -3.04 -3.82 11.96
N LEU A 231 -2.21 -4.34 11.08
CA LEU A 231 -1.36 -5.50 11.34
C LEU A 231 -0.12 -5.44 10.46
N SER A 232 1.03 -5.75 11.02
CA SER A 232 2.24 -6.03 10.24
C SER A 232 2.99 -7.18 10.90
N LEU A 233 3.35 -8.19 10.10
CA LEU A 233 3.98 -9.43 10.50
C LEU A 233 5.30 -9.63 9.76
N SER A 234 6.27 -10.25 10.43
CA SER A 234 7.47 -10.79 9.80
C SER A 234 7.93 -12.08 10.53
N ALA A 235 8.97 -12.73 10.02
CA ALA A 235 9.62 -13.81 10.73
C ALA A 235 10.15 -13.31 12.09
N GLY A 236 9.94 -14.07 13.15
CA GLY A 236 10.63 -13.88 14.42
C GLY A 236 12.14 -14.10 14.28
N ALA A 237 12.94 -13.55 15.20
CA ALA A 237 14.37 -13.77 15.25
C ALA A 237 14.71 -15.19 15.71
#